data_adb96dd007d9f07190bf8c47ea626c91
#
_entry.id   adb96dd007d9f07190bf8c47ea626c91
#
_cell.length_a   1.000
_cell.length_b   1.000
_cell.length_c   1.000
_cell.angle_alpha   90.00
_cell.angle_beta   90.00
_cell.angle_gamma   90.00
#
_symmetry.space_group_name_H-M   'P 1'
#
loop_
_entity.id
_entity.type
_entity.pdbx_description
1 polymer ?
#
loop_
_entity_poly.entity_id
_entity_poly.type
_entity_poly.pdbx_seq_one_letter_code
_entity_poly.pdbx_strand_id
1 'polypeptide(L)'
;MRERFDVVIAGAGPAGAQCARDLAERNYEVLVLETESEDEFPRQSNKSTAGTFMSAMTGFAIPDDVVMNYTDNVVLESPNDHYVRNQTGAVLEFAEFKQWLVSEGRNKGATYRFDARVSAPIMENGEIVGVRYDGDEEVYADIVIDATGPAAPLAKELDVCDLKRDHQAIGVEYEFEGVEMDHDDYADLRDAMMLRLDHDLAPGGYSWIFHTGEDTAKVGLCYIQNGSHQKYAKDGMGIDDYLEYWLDSDPRFDDAERIEGTQAHRGSAHIQPPDSMSTDSFMAIGDTVPTVDPLWGEGIHKGMKSARAAAATADSALKPDEPDTSAENLSVYDQLWHSEVAPKHNARLMMTELLYLAPNERYDQLMDDLRSTGQDTLRQINGGDRRAIAKLTHLSDMPILVEYARRRLDI
;
A
#
# COMPACT_ATOMS: atom_id res chain seq x y z
N MET A 1 18.62 19.55 -29.20
CA MET A 1 19.28 18.97 -28.00
C MET A 1 18.30 17.97 -27.44
N ARG A 2 18.74 16.82 -26.99
CA ARG A 2 17.88 15.88 -26.27
C ARG A 2 17.47 16.54 -24.94
N GLU A 3 16.19 16.46 -24.56
CA GLU A 3 15.72 16.92 -23.26
C GLU A 3 16.28 16.01 -22.18
N ARG A 4 16.87 16.57 -21.12
CA ARG A 4 17.55 15.81 -20.08
C ARG A 4 17.31 16.43 -18.69
N PHE A 5 17.14 15.58 -17.71
CA PHE A 5 16.99 15.90 -16.29
C PHE A 5 18.02 15.10 -15.47
N ASP A 6 18.25 15.48 -14.22
CA ASP A 6 19.02 14.64 -13.31
C ASP A 6 18.25 13.36 -12.99
N VAL A 7 16.94 13.48 -12.72
CA VAL A 7 16.06 12.34 -12.40
C VAL A 7 14.73 12.43 -13.16
N VAL A 8 14.34 11.34 -13.78
CA VAL A 8 12.99 11.14 -14.35
C VAL A 8 12.23 10.11 -13.52
N ILE A 9 11.02 10.47 -13.09
CA ILE A 9 10.13 9.62 -12.28
C ILE A 9 8.89 9.28 -13.09
N ALA A 10 8.58 8.01 -13.24
CA ALA A 10 7.36 7.55 -13.88
C ALA A 10 6.27 7.34 -12.83
N GLY A 11 5.19 8.12 -12.90
CA GLY A 11 4.02 8.09 -12.00
C GLY A 11 4.04 9.15 -10.91
N ALA A 12 2.91 9.87 -10.75
CA ALA A 12 2.68 10.89 -9.72
C ALA A 12 1.84 10.37 -8.53
N GLY A 13 1.88 9.06 -8.27
CA GLY A 13 1.32 8.46 -7.04
C GLY A 13 2.06 8.94 -5.78
N PRO A 14 1.61 8.54 -4.57
CA PRO A 14 2.21 9.01 -3.31
C PRO A 14 3.73 8.81 -3.23
N ALA A 15 4.25 7.68 -3.74
CA ALA A 15 5.69 7.43 -3.76
C ALA A 15 6.41 8.34 -4.76
N GLY A 16 5.94 8.43 -6.02
CA GLY A 16 6.59 9.26 -7.04
C GLY A 16 6.57 10.74 -6.71
N ALA A 17 5.43 11.28 -6.28
CA ALA A 17 5.32 12.69 -5.90
C ALA A 17 6.17 13.04 -4.66
N GLN A 18 6.23 12.15 -3.65
CA GLN A 18 7.11 12.34 -2.50
C GLN A 18 8.59 12.29 -2.89
N CYS A 19 8.98 11.37 -3.79
CA CYS A 19 10.36 11.29 -4.28
C CYS A 19 10.76 12.56 -5.04
N ALA A 20 9.87 13.05 -5.91
CA ALA A 20 10.08 14.30 -6.65
C ALA A 20 10.24 15.50 -5.71
N ARG A 21 9.40 15.62 -4.68
CA ARG A 21 9.48 16.64 -3.65
C ARG A 21 10.86 16.61 -2.95
N ASP A 22 11.29 15.42 -2.51
CA ASP A 22 12.54 15.27 -1.75
C ASP A 22 13.79 15.54 -2.59
N LEU A 23 13.78 15.19 -3.89
CA LEU A 23 14.87 15.46 -4.82
C LEU A 23 14.92 16.94 -5.25
N ALA A 24 13.77 17.52 -5.60
CA ALA A 24 13.70 18.93 -5.97
C ALA A 24 14.12 19.85 -4.80
N GLU A 25 13.78 19.49 -3.55
CA GLU A 25 14.26 20.22 -2.37
C GLU A 25 15.79 20.20 -2.22
N ARG A 26 16.47 19.21 -2.83
CA ARG A 26 17.93 19.08 -2.91
C ARG A 26 18.53 19.78 -4.16
N ASN A 27 17.68 20.49 -4.92
CA ASN A 27 18.01 21.23 -6.15
C ASN A 27 18.38 20.35 -7.35
N TYR A 28 17.91 19.12 -7.44
CA TYR A 28 17.99 18.32 -8.66
C TYR A 28 16.92 18.75 -9.66
N GLU A 29 17.26 18.70 -10.97
CA GLU A 29 16.30 18.85 -12.06
C GLU A 29 15.46 17.55 -12.17
N VAL A 30 14.21 17.59 -11.69
CA VAL A 30 13.33 16.43 -11.62
C VAL A 30 12.15 16.59 -12.55
N LEU A 31 11.88 15.58 -13.39
CA LEU A 31 10.68 15.47 -14.18
C LEU A 31 9.84 14.27 -13.71
N VAL A 32 8.56 14.50 -13.43
CA VAL A 32 7.57 13.45 -13.18
C VAL A 32 6.67 13.33 -14.40
N LEU A 33 6.50 12.10 -14.90
CA LEU A 33 5.60 11.74 -16.00
C LEU A 33 4.37 11.03 -15.45
N GLU A 34 3.19 11.61 -15.65
CA GLU A 34 1.92 11.06 -15.18
C GLU A 34 0.99 10.72 -16.35
N THR A 35 0.33 9.56 -16.26
CA THR A 35 -0.57 9.07 -17.33
C THR A 35 -1.87 9.85 -17.42
N GLU A 36 -2.43 10.28 -16.28
CA GLU A 36 -3.66 11.04 -16.25
C GLU A 36 -3.46 12.45 -16.82
N SER A 37 -4.54 13.05 -17.36
CA SER A 37 -4.51 14.46 -17.70
C SER A 37 -4.50 15.33 -16.45
N GLU A 38 -3.95 16.53 -16.55
CA GLU A 38 -3.84 17.43 -15.40
C GLU A 38 -5.23 17.81 -14.82
N ASP A 39 -6.21 17.99 -15.70
CA ASP A 39 -7.57 18.37 -15.33
C ASP A 39 -8.37 17.24 -14.64
N GLU A 40 -8.00 15.98 -14.90
CA GLU A 40 -8.67 14.81 -14.33
C GLU A 40 -7.89 14.17 -13.17
N PHE A 41 -6.62 14.54 -12.99
CA PHE A 41 -5.79 13.96 -11.93
C PHE A 41 -6.31 14.34 -10.53
N PRO A 42 -6.47 13.41 -9.62
CA PRO A 42 -6.16 11.98 -9.69
C PRO A 42 -7.42 11.08 -9.80
N ARG A 43 -8.35 11.39 -10.68
CA ARG A 43 -9.65 10.71 -10.79
C ARG A 43 -9.54 9.19 -11.01
N GLN A 44 -8.68 8.76 -11.97
CA GLN A 44 -8.54 7.34 -12.29
C GLN A 44 -7.66 6.60 -11.27
N SER A 45 -6.75 7.30 -10.63
CA SER A 45 -5.82 6.77 -9.63
C SER A 45 -6.28 7.00 -8.19
N ASN A 46 -7.52 7.48 -7.98
CA ASN A 46 -8.15 7.53 -6.67
C ASN A 46 -8.63 6.11 -6.29
N LYS A 47 -7.75 5.30 -5.69
CA LYS A 47 -7.93 3.84 -5.49
C LYS A 47 -7.50 3.37 -4.10
N SER A 48 -7.57 4.22 -3.10
CA SER A 48 -7.14 3.87 -1.75
C SER A 48 -8.13 4.35 -0.71
N THR A 49 -8.42 3.50 0.26
CA THR A 49 -9.13 3.87 1.51
C THR A 49 -8.45 5.03 2.22
N ALA A 50 -7.14 5.13 2.05
CA ALA A 50 -6.28 6.16 2.63
C ALA A 50 -6.37 6.29 4.16
N GLY A 51 -6.64 5.18 4.86
CA GLY A 51 -6.43 5.10 6.30
C GLY A 51 -4.94 5.13 6.61
N THR A 52 -4.55 5.96 7.58
CA THR A 52 -3.15 6.10 7.98
C THR A 52 -3.02 6.41 9.47
N PHE A 53 -1.79 6.49 9.96
CA PHE A 53 -1.51 6.77 11.37
C PHE A 53 -0.70 8.06 11.55
N MET A 54 -0.71 8.60 12.77
CA MET A 54 -0.02 9.85 13.12
C MET A 54 1.47 9.85 12.79
N SER A 55 2.10 8.67 12.69
CA SER A 55 3.49 8.56 12.24
C SER A 55 3.69 8.96 10.77
N ALA A 56 2.71 8.73 9.92
CA ALA A 56 2.73 9.21 8.53
C ALA A 56 2.40 10.72 8.49
N MET A 57 1.33 11.14 9.18
CA MET A 57 0.90 12.54 9.26
C MET A 57 2.07 13.45 9.65
N THR A 58 2.69 13.17 10.80
CA THR A 58 3.82 13.97 11.30
C THR A 58 5.12 13.75 10.53
N GLY A 59 5.40 12.51 10.10
CA GLY A 59 6.65 12.15 9.40
C GLY A 59 6.79 12.80 8.03
N PHE A 60 5.67 13.08 7.36
CA PHE A 60 5.63 13.69 6.03
C PHE A 60 4.97 15.07 6.00
N ALA A 61 4.60 15.60 7.16
CA ALA A 61 3.89 16.88 7.31
C ALA A 61 2.63 16.95 6.44
N ILE A 62 1.82 15.86 6.47
CA ILE A 62 0.53 15.82 5.78
C ILE A 62 -0.41 16.80 6.48
N PRO A 63 -1.04 17.75 5.76
CA PRO A 63 -1.87 18.78 6.37
C PRO A 63 -3.25 18.24 6.77
N ASP A 64 -3.88 18.93 7.71
CA ASP A 64 -5.23 18.60 8.17
C ASP A 64 -6.29 18.77 7.07
N ASP A 65 -6.05 19.66 6.10
CA ASP A 65 -6.99 19.98 5.01
C ASP A 65 -7.31 18.77 4.11
N VAL A 66 -6.44 17.74 4.10
CA VAL A 66 -6.68 16.51 3.33
C VAL A 66 -7.24 15.38 4.19
N VAL A 67 -7.59 15.65 5.47
CA VAL A 67 -8.14 14.66 6.39
C VAL A 67 -9.66 14.74 6.38
N MET A 68 -10.32 13.63 6.05
CA MET A 68 -11.78 13.50 6.16
C MET A 68 -12.17 13.37 7.64
N ASN A 69 -11.50 12.47 8.36
CA ASN A 69 -11.75 12.25 9.78
C ASN A 69 -10.50 11.77 10.50
N TYR A 70 -10.32 12.23 11.75
CA TYR A 70 -9.39 11.65 12.69
C TYR A 70 -10.07 10.53 13.47
N THR A 71 -9.35 9.44 13.71
CA THR A 71 -9.87 8.30 14.44
C THR A 71 -9.08 8.08 15.73
N ASP A 72 -9.78 7.72 16.80
CA ASP A 72 -9.19 7.47 18.11
C ASP A 72 -8.89 5.99 18.34
N ASN A 73 -9.55 5.11 17.56
CA ASN A 73 -9.50 3.67 17.75
C ASN A 73 -9.26 2.92 16.46
N VAL A 74 -8.60 1.78 16.60
CA VAL A 74 -8.61 0.69 15.61
C VAL A 74 -9.42 -0.46 16.20
N VAL A 75 -10.42 -0.92 15.47
CA VAL A 75 -11.27 -2.06 15.83
C VAL A 75 -10.89 -3.24 14.96
N LEU A 76 -10.69 -4.39 15.58
CA LEU A 76 -10.57 -5.67 14.86
C LEU A 76 -11.80 -6.51 15.22
N GLU A 77 -12.58 -6.90 14.22
CA GLU A 77 -13.76 -7.77 14.38
C GLU A 77 -13.48 -9.18 13.87
N SER A 78 -14.11 -10.15 14.51
CA SER A 78 -14.30 -11.52 14.05
C SER A 78 -15.78 -11.79 13.81
N PRO A 79 -16.22 -12.99 13.36
CA PRO A 79 -17.64 -13.26 13.18
C PRO A 79 -18.53 -13.03 14.40
N ASN A 80 -17.99 -13.27 15.64
CA ASN A 80 -18.78 -13.24 16.87
C ASN A 80 -18.24 -12.33 17.96
N ASP A 81 -17.10 -11.63 17.74
CA ASP A 81 -16.42 -10.86 18.76
C ASP A 81 -15.59 -9.72 18.18
N HIS A 82 -15.10 -8.81 19.02
CA HIS A 82 -14.25 -7.71 18.59
C HIS A 82 -13.17 -7.33 19.61
N TYR A 83 -12.12 -6.70 19.15
CA TYR A 83 -11.06 -6.12 19.97
C TYR A 83 -10.87 -4.66 19.60
N VAL A 84 -10.94 -3.77 20.59
CA VAL A 84 -10.73 -2.32 20.41
C VAL A 84 -9.36 -1.94 20.93
N ARG A 85 -8.58 -1.26 20.09
CA ARG A 85 -7.29 -0.71 20.45
C ARG A 85 -7.34 0.81 20.32
N ASN A 86 -7.05 1.52 21.43
CA ASN A 86 -6.85 2.95 21.37
C ASN A 86 -5.57 3.27 20.59
N GLN A 87 -5.74 3.81 19.41
CA GLN A 87 -4.67 4.18 18.50
C GLN A 87 -5.17 5.24 17.52
N THR A 88 -4.68 6.47 17.69
CA THR A 88 -5.05 7.58 16.80
C THR A 88 -4.56 7.35 15.37
N GLY A 89 -5.45 7.57 14.44
CA GLY A 89 -5.22 7.52 12.99
C GLY A 89 -5.93 8.66 12.28
N ALA A 90 -5.93 8.60 10.96
CA ALA A 90 -6.65 9.52 10.08
C ALA A 90 -7.12 8.77 8.83
N VAL A 91 -8.27 9.15 8.33
CA VAL A 91 -8.78 8.75 7.00
C VAL A 91 -8.66 9.97 6.10
N LEU A 92 -7.92 9.84 5.01
CA LEU A 92 -7.64 10.94 4.11
C LEU A 92 -8.62 10.96 2.93
N GLU A 93 -8.92 12.16 2.41
CA GLU A 93 -9.41 12.29 1.04
C GLU A 93 -8.21 12.05 0.10
N PHE A 94 -8.19 10.86 -0.49
CA PHE A 94 -6.99 10.41 -1.22
C PHE A 94 -6.68 11.23 -2.46
N ALA A 95 -7.71 11.74 -3.14
CA ALA A 95 -7.53 12.62 -4.28
C ALA A 95 -6.85 13.94 -3.88
N GLU A 96 -7.36 14.60 -2.83
CA GLU A 96 -6.80 15.85 -2.32
C GLU A 96 -5.39 15.65 -1.76
N PHE A 97 -5.14 14.54 -1.08
CA PHE A 97 -3.81 14.17 -0.61
C PHE A 97 -2.80 14.05 -1.77
N LYS A 98 -3.17 13.42 -2.89
CA LYS A 98 -2.29 13.30 -4.07
C LYS A 98 -2.07 14.65 -4.75
N GLN A 99 -3.11 15.48 -4.87
CA GLN A 99 -2.99 16.84 -5.40
C GLN A 99 -2.08 17.70 -4.54
N TRP A 100 -2.21 17.60 -3.22
CA TRP A 100 -1.31 18.25 -2.28
C TRP A 100 0.14 17.82 -2.48
N LEU A 101 0.43 16.52 -2.60
CA LEU A 101 1.79 16.03 -2.84
C LEU A 101 2.41 16.58 -4.14
N VAL A 102 1.63 16.60 -5.22
CA VAL A 102 2.06 17.19 -6.51
C VAL A 102 2.33 18.68 -6.36
N SER A 103 1.46 19.41 -5.66
CA SER A 103 1.65 20.84 -5.38
C SER A 103 2.93 21.10 -4.58
N GLU A 104 3.18 20.30 -3.55
CA GLU A 104 4.39 20.39 -2.75
C GLU A 104 5.67 20.10 -3.57
N GLY A 105 5.60 19.08 -4.46
CA GLY A 105 6.72 18.81 -5.38
C GLY A 105 7.00 19.99 -6.32
N ARG A 106 5.96 20.61 -6.89
CA ARG A 106 6.05 21.81 -7.72
C ARG A 106 6.63 23.00 -6.94
N ASN A 107 6.19 23.20 -5.72
CA ASN A 107 6.68 24.27 -4.84
C ASN A 107 8.17 24.12 -4.53
N LYS A 108 8.71 22.89 -4.58
CA LYS A 108 10.14 22.61 -4.41
C LYS A 108 10.92 22.67 -5.72
N GLY A 109 10.26 22.80 -6.87
CA GLY A 109 10.89 22.94 -8.19
C GLY A 109 10.81 21.71 -9.09
N ALA A 110 10.11 20.66 -8.70
CA ALA A 110 9.87 19.52 -9.58
C ALA A 110 8.94 19.90 -10.75
N THR A 111 9.26 19.43 -11.94
CA THR A 111 8.42 19.55 -13.15
C THR A 111 7.51 18.35 -13.27
N TYR A 112 6.21 18.57 -13.55
CA TYR A 112 5.24 17.52 -13.80
C TYR A 112 4.71 17.65 -15.22
N ARG A 113 4.66 16.53 -15.93
CA ARG A 113 4.07 16.39 -17.25
C ARG A 113 2.97 15.34 -17.17
N PHE A 114 1.75 15.78 -17.38
CA PHE A 114 0.55 14.97 -17.45
C PHE A 114 0.28 14.52 -18.89
N ASP A 115 -0.67 13.62 -19.11
CA ASP A 115 -0.91 12.96 -20.40
C ASP A 115 0.37 12.29 -20.96
N ALA A 116 1.26 11.85 -20.07
CA ALA A 116 2.61 11.39 -20.39
C ALA A 116 2.83 9.94 -19.92
N ARG A 117 2.19 9.01 -20.58
CA ARG A 117 2.27 7.58 -20.23
C ARG A 117 3.63 7.00 -20.57
N VAL A 118 4.41 6.63 -19.57
CA VAL A 118 5.67 5.92 -19.74
C VAL A 118 5.41 4.51 -20.29
N SER A 119 6.13 4.13 -21.33
CA SER A 119 5.94 2.87 -22.05
C SER A 119 7.15 1.95 -22.04
N ALA A 120 8.37 2.48 -22.10
CA ALA A 120 9.60 1.69 -22.19
C ALA A 120 10.83 2.46 -21.70
N PRO A 121 11.90 1.78 -21.25
CA PRO A 121 13.20 2.39 -20.99
C PRO A 121 13.92 2.72 -22.32
N ILE A 122 14.79 3.73 -22.30
CA ILE A 122 15.78 3.98 -23.34
C ILE A 122 17.10 3.39 -22.85
N MET A 123 17.63 2.42 -23.61
CA MET A 123 18.86 1.71 -23.25
C MET A 123 20.02 2.16 -24.14
N GLU A 124 21.16 2.55 -23.56
CA GLU A 124 22.43 2.76 -24.26
C GLU A 124 23.53 1.91 -23.57
N ASN A 125 24.23 1.09 -24.33
CA ASN A 125 25.29 0.19 -23.84
C ASN A 125 24.90 -0.78 -22.69
N GLY A 126 23.62 -1.07 -22.55
CA GLY A 126 23.08 -1.94 -21.49
C GLY A 126 22.63 -1.20 -20.22
N GLU A 127 22.78 0.10 -20.17
CA GLU A 127 22.31 0.95 -19.07
C GLU A 127 21.07 1.74 -19.49
N ILE A 128 20.15 2.01 -18.55
CA ILE A 128 19.02 2.89 -18.80
C ILE A 128 19.50 4.34 -18.77
N VAL A 129 19.13 5.11 -19.81
CA VAL A 129 19.52 6.53 -19.95
C VAL A 129 18.32 7.45 -20.08
N GLY A 130 17.11 6.94 -19.97
CA GLY A 130 15.88 7.71 -20.09
C GLY A 130 14.66 6.83 -20.30
N VAL A 131 13.55 7.44 -20.68
CA VAL A 131 12.28 6.73 -20.93
C VAL A 131 11.58 7.24 -22.19
N ARG A 132 10.79 6.33 -22.82
CA ARG A 132 9.78 6.67 -23.81
C ARG A 132 8.43 6.83 -23.15
N TYR A 133 7.69 7.83 -23.59
CA TYR A 133 6.35 8.12 -23.09
C TYR A 133 5.47 8.64 -24.24
N ASP A 134 4.16 8.61 -24.06
CA ASP A 134 3.17 9.10 -25.02
C ASP A 134 3.49 8.71 -26.49
N GLY A 135 3.77 7.42 -26.69
CA GLY A 135 4.15 6.84 -27.98
C GLY A 135 5.64 6.95 -28.27
N ASP A 136 6.07 8.01 -28.96
CA ASP A 136 7.44 8.13 -29.47
C ASP A 136 8.26 9.26 -28.79
N GLU A 137 7.68 9.97 -27.83
CA GLU A 137 8.41 11.02 -27.11
C GLU A 137 9.50 10.42 -26.22
N GLU A 138 10.63 11.09 -26.13
CA GLU A 138 11.81 10.65 -25.38
C GLU A 138 12.30 11.71 -24.41
N VAL A 139 12.65 11.30 -23.19
CA VAL A 139 13.37 12.13 -22.22
C VAL A 139 14.49 11.32 -21.57
N TYR A 140 15.62 12.00 -21.34
CA TYR A 140 16.85 11.41 -20.83
C TYR A 140 17.09 11.81 -19.38
N ALA A 141 17.75 10.94 -18.60
CA ALA A 141 18.08 11.20 -17.20
C ALA A 141 19.38 10.49 -16.79
N ASP A 142 19.97 10.94 -15.70
CA ASP A 142 21.06 10.21 -15.05
C ASP A 142 20.52 9.06 -14.20
N ILE A 143 19.34 9.25 -13.58
CA ILE A 143 18.62 8.18 -12.87
C ILE A 143 17.15 8.18 -13.32
N VAL A 144 16.61 6.99 -13.56
CA VAL A 144 15.18 6.75 -13.81
C VAL A 144 14.56 6.04 -12.61
N ILE A 145 13.38 6.51 -12.17
CA ILE A 145 12.64 5.92 -11.05
C ILE A 145 11.26 5.47 -11.54
N ASP A 146 10.97 4.17 -11.41
CA ASP A 146 9.64 3.62 -11.67
C ASP A 146 8.78 3.68 -10.40
N ALA A 147 7.75 4.54 -10.41
CA ALA A 147 6.75 4.73 -9.36
C ALA A 147 5.31 4.51 -9.92
N THR A 148 5.19 3.69 -10.97
CA THR A 148 3.91 3.46 -11.68
C THR A 148 2.97 2.51 -10.96
N GLY A 149 3.36 2.03 -9.78
CA GLY A 149 2.60 1.06 -9.01
C GLY A 149 2.61 -0.34 -9.64
N PRO A 150 1.57 -1.17 -9.42
CA PRO A 150 1.56 -2.58 -9.86
C PRO A 150 1.68 -2.78 -11.38
N ALA A 151 1.51 -1.73 -12.17
CA ALA A 151 1.74 -1.77 -13.62
C ALA A 151 3.20 -2.05 -13.95
N ALA A 152 4.14 -1.38 -13.27
CA ALA A 152 5.57 -1.61 -13.27
C ALA A 152 6.18 -1.83 -14.68
N PRO A 153 5.93 -0.97 -15.68
CA PRO A 153 6.36 -1.24 -17.07
C PRO A 153 7.88 -1.27 -17.19
N LEU A 154 8.59 -0.36 -16.52
CA LEU A 154 10.05 -0.28 -16.59
C LEU A 154 10.70 -1.39 -15.76
N ALA A 155 10.24 -1.59 -14.52
CA ALA A 155 10.78 -2.63 -13.65
C ALA A 155 10.65 -4.03 -14.27
N LYS A 156 9.55 -4.33 -14.95
CA LYS A 156 9.33 -5.58 -15.68
C LYS A 156 10.28 -5.75 -16.87
N GLU A 157 10.50 -4.69 -17.66
CA GLU A 157 11.37 -4.75 -18.83
C GLU A 157 12.85 -4.86 -18.43
N LEU A 158 13.23 -4.28 -17.29
CA LEU A 158 14.58 -4.34 -16.73
C LEU A 158 14.82 -5.57 -15.85
N ASP A 159 13.82 -6.43 -15.68
CA ASP A 159 13.89 -7.65 -14.85
C ASP A 159 14.29 -7.36 -13.37
N VAL A 160 13.85 -6.18 -12.88
CA VAL A 160 14.20 -5.71 -11.53
C VAL A 160 13.30 -6.30 -10.45
N CYS A 161 12.00 -6.46 -10.73
CA CYS A 161 11.07 -7.07 -9.80
C CYS A 161 10.01 -7.90 -10.54
N ASP A 162 9.95 -9.19 -10.25
CA ASP A 162 8.92 -10.09 -10.79
C ASP A 162 7.69 -10.11 -9.87
N LEU A 163 6.69 -9.26 -10.18
CA LEU A 163 5.42 -9.22 -9.46
C LEU A 163 4.54 -10.42 -9.85
N LYS A 164 4.47 -11.41 -8.97
CA LYS A 164 3.78 -12.69 -9.21
C LYS A 164 2.28 -12.55 -8.99
N ARG A 165 1.50 -13.00 -9.97
CA ARG A 165 0.03 -12.91 -9.95
C ARG A 165 -0.60 -13.68 -8.77
N ASP A 166 -0.05 -14.81 -8.38
CA ASP A 166 -0.51 -15.62 -7.26
C ASP A 166 -0.20 -15.02 -5.89
N HIS A 167 0.52 -13.90 -5.84
CA HIS A 167 0.75 -13.09 -4.65
C HIS A 167 0.00 -11.75 -4.69
N GLN A 168 -0.93 -11.60 -5.64
CA GLN A 168 -1.73 -10.39 -5.76
C GLN A 168 -2.94 -10.44 -4.82
N ALA A 169 -3.09 -9.41 -4.00
CA ALA A 169 -4.34 -9.08 -3.33
C ALA A 169 -5.13 -8.10 -4.22
N ILE A 170 -6.45 -8.26 -4.27
CA ILE A 170 -7.36 -7.32 -4.92
C ILE A 170 -8.32 -6.76 -3.89
N GLY A 171 -8.77 -5.51 -4.08
CA GLY A 171 -9.71 -4.85 -3.20
C GLY A 171 -10.76 -4.05 -3.97
N VAL A 172 -11.92 -3.90 -3.35
CA VAL A 172 -13.00 -3.00 -3.77
C VAL A 172 -13.50 -2.22 -2.57
N GLU A 173 -13.84 -0.95 -2.79
CA GLU A 173 -14.36 -0.03 -1.78
C GLU A 173 -15.36 0.93 -2.42
N TYR A 174 -16.36 1.31 -1.63
CA TYR A 174 -17.29 2.40 -1.92
C TYR A 174 -17.42 3.30 -0.70
N GLU A 175 -17.91 4.52 -0.95
CA GLU A 175 -18.26 5.47 0.10
C GLU A 175 -19.77 5.42 0.35
N PHE A 176 -20.15 5.37 1.62
CA PHE A 176 -21.55 5.25 2.06
C PHE A 176 -21.89 6.36 3.03
N GLU A 177 -23.18 6.78 3.01
CA GLU A 177 -23.85 7.56 4.04
C GLU A 177 -24.95 6.70 4.69
N GLY A 178 -25.40 7.06 5.89
CA GLY A 178 -26.40 6.32 6.64
C GLY A 178 -25.87 5.04 7.30
N VAL A 179 -24.56 4.89 7.48
CA VAL A 179 -23.97 3.71 8.17
C VAL A 179 -24.15 3.86 9.69
N GLU A 180 -24.78 2.87 10.33
CA GLU A 180 -24.97 2.87 11.78
C GLU A 180 -23.66 2.54 12.51
N MET A 181 -22.99 3.57 13.04
CA MET A 181 -21.65 3.44 13.64
C MET A 181 -21.67 2.91 15.07
N ASP A 182 -22.80 2.92 15.77
CA ASP A 182 -22.93 2.54 17.19
C ASP A 182 -24.04 1.51 17.44
N HIS A 183 -24.22 0.59 16.47
CA HIS A 183 -25.19 -0.50 16.58
C HIS A 183 -24.90 -1.39 17.81
N ASP A 184 -25.94 -1.72 18.59
CA ASP A 184 -25.86 -2.40 19.90
C ASP A 184 -25.12 -3.75 19.87
N ASP A 185 -25.20 -4.49 18.76
CA ASP A 185 -24.59 -5.84 18.60
C ASP A 185 -23.13 -5.79 18.14
N TYR A 186 -22.54 -4.61 17.86
CA TYR A 186 -21.21 -4.46 17.30
C TYR A 186 -20.33 -3.51 18.14
N ALA A 187 -19.08 -3.38 17.76
CA ALA A 187 -18.23 -2.35 18.34
C ALA A 187 -18.69 -0.94 17.91
N ASP A 188 -18.56 0.04 18.81
CA ASP A 188 -18.72 1.44 18.46
C ASP A 188 -17.64 1.87 17.46
N LEU A 189 -18.05 2.25 16.25
CA LEU A 189 -17.17 2.64 15.15
C LEU A 189 -17.06 4.16 14.98
N ARG A 190 -17.72 4.96 15.82
CA ARG A 190 -17.53 6.41 15.82
C ARG A 190 -16.06 6.71 16.10
N ASP A 191 -15.44 7.47 15.18
CA ASP A 191 -14.01 7.77 15.20
C ASP A 191 -13.10 6.52 15.24
N ALA A 192 -13.47 5.49 14.46
CA ALA A 192 -12.70 4.25 14.35
C ALA A 192 -12.36 3.86 12.90
N MET A 193 -11.24 3.16 12.76
CA MET A 193 -10.93 2.33 11.60
C MET A 193 -11.15 0.88 11.99
N MET A 194 -12.16 0.22 11.43
CA MET A 194 -12.47 -1.18 11.69
C MET A 194 -11.97 -2.06 10.57
N LEU A 195 -11.35 -3.18 10.94
CA LEU A 195 -11.00 -4.31 10.07
C LEU A 195 -11.74 -5.55 10.56
N ARG A 196 -12.42 -6.28 9.69
CA ARG A 196 -13.13 -7.52 10.01
C ARG A 196 -12.51 -8.73 9.34
N LEU A 197 -12.19 -9.72 10.14
CA LEU A 197 -11.68 -11.02 9.73
C LEU A 197 -12.85 -12.00 9.68
N ASP A 198 -13.35 -12.29 8.47
CA ASP A 198 -14.46 -13.19 8.26
C ASP A 198 -14.41 -13.75 6.82
N HIS A 199 -14.17 -15.06 6.68
CA HIS A 199 -14.10 -15.69 5.36
C HIS A 199 -15.43 -15.76 4.62
N ASP A 200 -16.54 -15.59 5.32
CA ASP A 200 -17.85 -15.49 4.67
C ASP A 200 -18.03 -14.19 3.91
N LEU A 201 -17.27 -13.14 4.31
CA LEU A 201 -17.29 -11.81 3.71
C LEU A 201 -16.05 -11.55 2.83
N ALA A 202 -14.87 -11.98 3.26
CA ALA A 202 -13.61 -11.73 2.58
C ALA A 202 -12.70 -12.98 2.64
N PRO A 203 -12.89 -13.96 1.75
CA PRO A 203 -12.19 -15.25 1.81
C PRO A 203 -10.69 -15.12 1.57
N GLY A 204 -9.88 -15.36 2.61
CA GLY A 204 -8.42 -15.19 2.54
C GLY A 204 -7.95 -13.72 2.57
N GLY A 205 -8.72 -12.85 3.21
CA GLY A 205 -8.45 -11.44 3.37
C GLY A 205 -9.21 -10.82 4.53
N TYR A 206 -9.65 -9.57 4.36
CA TYR A 206 -10.42 -8.82 5.36
C TYR A 206 -11.36 -7.81 4.70
N SER A 207 -12.37 -7.38 5.46
CA SER A 207 -13.23 -6.25 5.11
C SER A 207 -13.01 -5.09 6.08
N TRP A 208 -13.48 -3.89 5.73
CA TRP A 208 -13.28 -2.69 6.56
C TRP A 208 -14.46 -1.73 6.50
N ILE A 209 -14.65 -1.00 7.61
CA ILE A 209 -15.46 0.20 7.73
C ILE A 209 -14.55 1.28 8.33
N PHE A 210 -14.26 2.34 7.60
CA PHE A 210 -13.47 3.47 8.07
C PHE A 210 -14.36 4.69 8.15
N HIS A 211 -14.65 5.13 9.36
CA HIS A 211 -15.48 6.29 9.64
C HIS A 211 -14.87 7.56 9.03
N THR A 212 -15.64 8.26 8.20
CA THR A 212 -15.20 9.48 7.48
C THR A 212 -15.85 10.76 7.99
N GLY A 213 -16.76 10.65 8.97
CA GLY A 213 -17.44 11.76 9.64
C GLY A 213 -18.95 11.58 9.65
N GLU A 214 -19.62 12.05 10.69
CA GLU A 214 -21.06 11.90 10.90
C GLU A 214 -21.53 10.44 10.75
N ASP A 215 -22.34 10.11 9.76
CA ASP A 215 -22.80 8.75 9.43
C ASP A 215 -22.16 8.20 8.15
N THR A 216 -21.04 8.79 7.70
CA THR A 216 -20.36 8.39 6.47
C THR A 216 -19.18 7.46 6.73
N ALA A 217 -18.94 6.54 5.81
CA ALA A 217 -17.81 5.61 5.87
C ALA A 217 -17.31 5.19 4.50
N LYS A 218 -16.03 4.82 4.45
CA LYS A 218 -15.45 3.98 3.40
C LYS A 218 -15.61 2.52 3.78
N VAL A 219 -16.34 1.76 2.95
CA VAL A 219 -16.65 0.34 3.18
C VAL A 219 -16.10 -0.49 2.04
N GLY A 220 -15.31 -1.50 2.38
CA GLY A 220 -14.70 -2.33 1.37
C GLY A 220 -14.18 -3.65 1.88
N LEU A 221 -13.66 -4.45 0.97
CA LEU A 221 -12.98 -5.70 1.29
C LEU A 221 -11.85 -6.00 0.31
N CYS A 222 -10.92 -6.84 0.76
CA CYS A 222 -9.85 -7.36 -0.08
C CYS A 222 -9.54 -8.81 0.27
N TYR A 223 -8.95 -9.52 -0.70
CA TYR A 223 -8.44 -10.87 -0.49
C TYR A 223 -7.28 -11.21 -1.43
N ILE A 224 -6.46 -12.20 -1.04
CA ILE A 224 -5.31 -12.66 -1.81
C ILE A 224 -5.75 -13.70 -2.84
N GLN A 225 -5.35 -13.52 -4.11
CA GLN A 225 -5.77 -14.33 -5.26
C GLN A 225 -4.92 -15.59 -5.47
N ASN A 226 -4.69 -16.41 -4.46
CA ASN A 226 -4.06 -17.71 -4.68
C ASN A 226 -4.89 -18.86 -4.14
N GLY A 227 -4.62 -20.08 -4.63
CA GLY A 227 -5.43 -21.25 -4.33
C GLY A 227 -5.53 -21.57 -2.83
N SER A 228 -4.50 -21.29 -2.04
CA SER A 228 -4.51 -21.53 -0.59
C SER A 228 -5.43 -20.54 0.13
N HIS A 229 -5.38 -19.25 -0.21
CA HIS A 229 -6.21 -18.22 0.39
C HIS A 229 -7.67 -18.31 -0.09
N GLN A 230 -7.88 -18.79 -1.31
CA GLN A 230 -9.22 -18.96 -1.88
C GLN A 230 -9.93 -20.26 -1.46
N LYS A 231 -9.33 -21.05 -0.53
CA LYS A 231 -9.97 -22.28 -0.02
C LYS A 231 -11.33 -22.06 0.65
N TYR A 232 -11.61 -20.86 1.10
CA TYR A 232 -12.88 -20.47 1.71
C TYR A 232 -13.82 -19.76 0.72
N ALA A 233 -13.37 -19.51 -0.51
CA ALA A 233 -14.19 -18.83 -1.50
C ALA A 233 -15.43 -19.68 -1.87
N LYS A 234 -16.55 -19.00 -2.04
CA LYS A 234 -17.83 -19.62 -2.48
C LYS A 234 -17.84 -19.66 -4.01
N ASP A 235 -18.27 -20.77 -4.56
CA ASP A 235 -18.33 -20.97 -6.01
C ASP A 235 -19.18 -19.89 -6.70
N GLY A 236 -18.60 -19.25 -7.71
CA GLY A 236 -19.27 -18.26 -8.54
C GLY A 236 -19.36 -16.85 -7.94
N MET A 237 -18.88 -16.61 -6.73
CA MET A 237 -18.83 -15.28 -6.13
C MET A 237 -17.53 -14.53 -6.51
N GLY A 238 -17.68 -13.33 -7.05
CA GLY A 238 -16.60 -12.37 -7.22
C GLY A 238 -16.52 -11.38 -6.05
N ILE A 239 -15.56 -10.44 -6.13
CA ILE A 239 -15.32 -9.47 -5.06
C ILE A 239 -16.54 -8.58 -4.79
N ASP A 240 -17.28 -8.22 -5.84
CA ASP A 240 -18.50 -7.41 -5.71
C ASP A 240 -19.63 -8.19 -5.05
N ASP A 241 -19.76 -9.50 -5.37
CA ASP A 241 -20.79 -10.35 -4.77
C ASP A 241 -20.58 -10.52 -3.25
N TYR A 242 -19.31 -10.55 -2.80
CA TYR A 242 -18.99 -10.58 -1.37
C TYR A 242 -19.33 -9.26 -0.69
N LEU A 243 -19.06 -8.13 -1.34
CA LEU A 243 -19.42 -6.83 -0.78
C LEU A 243 -20.94 -6.66 -0.68
N GLU A 244 -21.69 -6.97 -1.73
CA GLU A 244 -23.16 -6.91 -1.69
C GLU A 244 -23.72 -7.86 -0.63
N TYR A 245 -23.17 -9.10 -0.52
CA TYR A 245 -23.58 -10.03 0.53
C TYR A 245 -23.35 -9.46 1.94
N TRP A 246 -22.24 -8.77 2.17
CA TRP A 246 -21.97 -8.10 3.45
C TRP A 246 -22.97 -6.99 3.72
N LEU A 247 -23.19 -6.10 2.75
CA LEU A 247 -24.15 -5.00 2.87
C LEU A 247 -25.57 -5.50 3.17
N ASP A 248 -25.99 -6.60 2.55
CA ASP A 248 -27.32 -7.19 2.73
C ASP A 248 -27.46 -7.94 4.08
N SER A 249 -26.36 -8.38 4.69
CA SER A 249 -26.39 -9.26 5.87
C SER A 249 -26.00 -8.58 7.19
N ASP A 250 -25.45 -7.37 7.15
CA ASP A 250 -25.00 -6.64 8.32
C ASP A 250 -25.94 -5.45 8.60
N PRO A 251 -26.65 -5.44 9.75
CA PRO A 251 -27.69 -4.45 10.03
C PRO A 251 -27.15 -3.02 10.11
N ARG A 252 -25.84 -2.82 10.27
CA ARG A 252 -25.25 -1.49 10.22
C ARG A 252 -25.44 -0.79 8.87
N PHE A 253 -25.84 -1.51 7.84
CA PHE A 253 -26.07 -1.01 6.49
C PHE A 253 -27.56 -0.96 6.11
N ASP A 254 -28.49 -1.23 7.02
CA ASP A 254 -29.95 -1.27 6.70
C ASP A 254 -30.46 0.05 6.07
N ASP A 255 -29.95 1.18 6.52
CA ASP A 255 -30.27 2.52 6.01
C ASP A 255 -29.13 3.14 5.16
N ALA A 256 -28.07 2.36 4.87
CA ALA A 256 -26.90 2.88 4.18
C ALA A 256 -27.10 2.98 2.67
N GLU A 257 -26.74 4.11 2.10
CA GLU A 257 -26.76 4.36 0.66
C GLU A 257 -25.36 4.73 0.15
N ARG A 258 -25.03 4.34 -1.08
CA ARG A 258 -23.77 4.78 -1.71
C ARG A 258 -23.85 6.27 -1.99
N ILE A 259 -22.83 7.02 -1.59
CA ILE A 259 -22.77 8.46 -1.82
C ILE A 259 -22.78 8.74 -3.32
N GLU A 260 -23.77 9.53 -3.79
CA GLU A 260 -23.96 9.82 -5.20
C GLU A 260 -22.74 10.59 -5.77
N GLY A 261 -22.25 10.14 -6.91
CA GLY A 261 -21.12 10.76 -7.61
C GLY A 261 -19.75 10.24 -7.17
N THR A 262 -19.65 9.41 -6.13
CA THR A 262 -18.41 8.72 -5.79
C THR A 262 -18.18 7.51 -6.71
N GLN A 263 -16.93 7.12 -6.89
CA GLN A 263 -16.54 5.99 -7.73
C GLN A 263 -16.18 4.79 -6.88
N ALA A 264 -16.42 3.58 -7.42
CA ALA A 264 -15.82 2.39 -6.85
C ALA A 264 -14.28 2.47 -6.89
N HIS A 265 -13.66 2.39 -5.73
CA HIS A 265 -12.22 2.29 -5.64
C HIS A 265 -11.80 0.83 -5.81
N ARG A 266 -11.03 0.53 -6.86
CA ARG A 266 -10.54 -0.83 -7.14
C ARG A 266 -9.04 -0.80 -7.20
N GLY A 267 -8.41 -1.56 -6.32
CA GLY A 267 -6.96 -1.61 -6.19
C GLY A 267 -6.42 -3.03 -6.20
N SER A 268 -5.11 -3.11 -6.37
CA SER A 268 -4.38 -4.35 -6.14
C SER A 268 -3.01 -4.05 -5.55
N ALA A 269 -2.49 -4.99 -4.77
CA ALA A 269 -1.15 -4.94 -4.20
C ALA A 269 -0.50 -6.33 -4.30
N HIS A 270 0.82 -6.37 -4.39
CA HIS A 270 1.56 -7.63 -4.38
C HIS A 270 2.13 -7.91 -3.00
N ILE A 271 1.82 -9.09 -2.48
CA ILE A 271 2.19 -9.55 -1.13
C ILE A 271 3.20 -10.67 -1.24
N GLN A 272 4.44 -10.29 -1.53
CA GLN A 272 5.56 -11.20 -1.75
C GLN A 272 6.86 -10.59 -1.19
N PRO A 273 7.92 -11.40 -0.98
CA PRO A 273 9.24 -10.82 -0.76
C PRO A 273 9.69 -10.09 -2.02
N PRO A 274 10.29 -8.90 -1.91
CA PRO A 274 10.92 -8.27 -3.06
C PRO A 274 12.19 -9.04 -3.44
N ASP A 275 12.47 -9.07 -4.74
CA ASP A 275 13.77 -9.47 -5.28
C ASP A 275 14.74 -8.26 -5.23
N SER A 276 15.39 -7.90 -6.33
CA SER A 276 16.08 -6.60 -6.47
C SER A 276 15.08 -5.48 -6.74
N MET A 277 15.38 -4.27 -6.26
CA MET A 277 14.56 -3.07 -6.49
C MET A 277 15.34 -1.97 -7.21
N SER A 278 16.60 -2.24 -7.54
CA SER A 278 17.50 -1.32 -8.24
C SER A 278 18.43 -2.04 -9.22
N THR A 279 18.92 -1.30 -10.21
CA THR A 279 19.98 -1.71 -11.13
C THR A 279 20.74 -0.46 -11.62
N ASP A 280 21.63 -0.57 -12.61
CA ASP A 280 22.36 0.58 -13.13
C ASP A 280 21.41 1.70 -13.58
N SER A 281 21.58 2.89 -13.01
CA SER A 281 20.80 4.10 -13.26
C SER A 281 19.28 3.96 -13.04
N PHE A 282 18.81 2.97 -12.26
CA PHE A 282 17.40 2.68 -12.08
C PHE A 282 17.03 2.26 -10.65
N MET A 283 15.87 2.75 -10.18
CA MET A 283 15.21 2.27 -8.96
C MET A 283 13.69 2.14 -9.17
N ALA A 284 13.07 1.14 -8.52
CA ALA A 284 11.62 0.96 -8.46
C ALA A 284 11.12 1.20 -7.05
N ILE A 285 10.06 2.03 -6.88
CA ILE A 285 9.57 2.48 -5.58
C ILE A 285 8.05 2.31 -5.41
N GLY A 286 7.58 2.42 -4.16
CA GLY A 286 6.16 2.26 -3.86
C GLY A 286 5.65 0.87 -4.26
N ASP A 287 4.44 0.81 -4.81
CA ASP A 287 3.78 -0.44 -5.20
C ASP A 287 4.29 -1.02 -6.52
N THR A 288 5.26 -0.37 -7.17
CA THR A 288 6.03 -0.94 -8.29
C THR A 288 6.85 -2.15 -7.81
N VAL A 289 7.22 -2.16 -6.54
CA VAL A 289 7.76 -3.29 -5.80
C VAL A 289 6.81 -3.64 -4.65
N PRO A 290 6.89 -4.83 -4.01
CA PRO A 290 5.94 -5.26 -2.99
C PRO A 290 6.13 -4.51 -1.66
N THR A 291 5.89 -3.20 -1.64
CA THR A 291 6.11 -2.30 -0.49
C THR A 291 4.93 -2.28 0.49
N VAL A 292 3.71 -2.57 0.03
CA VAL A 292 2.52 -2.62 0.89
C VAL A 292 2.73 -3.54 2.08
N ASP A 293 2.27 -3.12 3.25
CA ASP A 293 2.28 -3.98 4.43
C ASP A 293 1.40 -5.21 4.20
N PRO A 294 1.96 -6.42 4.19
CA PRO A 294 1.21 -7.62 3.82
C PRO A 294 0.11 -7.98 4.83
N LEU A 295 0.19 -7.49 6.07
CA LEU A 295 -0.74 -7.84 7.14
C LEU A 295 -1.96 -6.90 7.20
N TRP A 296 -1.76 -5.61 6.92
CA TRP A 296 -2.80 -4.58 7.10
C TRP A 296 -3.11 -3.80 5.83
N GLY A 297 -2.45 -4.10 4.70
CA GLY A 297 -2.65 -3.39 3.45
C GLY A 297 -2.18 -1.93 3.45
N GLU A 298 -1.40 -1.50 4.45
CA GLU A 298 -0.91 -0.13 4.54
C GLU A 298 0.19 0.11 3.51
N GLY A 299 -0.09 0.92 2.47
CA GLY A 299 0.82 1.21 1.37
C GLY A 299 1.33 2.66 1.33
N ILE A 300 0.52 3.64 1.77
CA ILE A 300 0.84 5.07 1.64
C ILE A 300 2.11 5.42 2.41
N HIS A 301 2.15 5.17 3.70
CA HIS A 301 3.30 5.48 4.56
C HIS A 301 4.57 4.76 4.09
N LYS A 302 4.45 3.47 3.77
CA LYS A 302 5.60 2.69 3.27
C LYS A 302 6.04 3.14 1.89
N GLY A 303 5.12 3.46 0.99
CA GLY A 303 5.42 4.01 -0.32
C GLY A 303 6.18 5.34 -0.21
N MET A 304 5.73 6.25 0.65
CA MET A 304 6.43 7.52 0.92
C MET A 304 7.80 7.31 1.59
N LYS A 305 7.94 6.32 2.47
CA LYS A 305 9.25 5.96 3.04
C LYS A 305 10.19 5.39 1.98
N SER A 306 9.71 4.56 1.06
CA SER A 306 10.52 4.04 -0.05
C SER A 306 10.99 5.17 -0.97
N ALA A 307 10.12 6.14 -1.24
CA ALA A 307 10.46 7.36 -1.97
C ALA A 307 11.60 8.16 -1.31
N ARG A 308 11.52 8.35 0.01
CA ARG A 308 12.56 9.05 0.79
C ARG A 308 13.89 8.29 0.76
N ALA A 309 13.86 6.96 0.86
CA ALA A 309 15.04 6.12 0.74
C ALA A 309 15.67 6.21 -0.66
N ALA A 310 14.86 6.16 -1.72
CA ALA A 310 15.32 6.31 -3.10
C ALA A 310 15.89 7.71 -3.36
N ALA A 311 15.24 8.77 -2.87
CA ALA A 311 15.73 10.14 -3.00
C ALA A 311 17.08 10.33 -2.28
N ALA A 312 17.27 9.73 -1.10
CA ALA A 312 18.55 9.76 -0.39
C ALA A 312 19.65 8.99 -1.13
N THR A 313 19.31 7.86 -1.74
CA THR A 313 20.23 7.06 -2.56
C THR A 313 20.63 7.82 -3.83
N ALA A 314 19.66 8.41 -4.54
CA ALA A 314 19.92 9.24 -5.72
C ALA A 314 20.81 10.45 -5.38
N ASP A 315 20.52 11.16 -4.26
CA ASP A 315 21.38 12.26 -3.79
C ASP A 315 22.82 11.81 -3.55
N SER A 316 23.01 10.64 -2.94
CA SER A 316 24.34 10.08 -2.72
C SER A 316 25.06 9.71 -4.02
N ALA A 317 24.32 9.22 -5.02
CA ALA A 317 24.88 8.81 -6.30
C ALA A 317 25.23 10.00 -7.23
N LEU A 318 24.41 11.07 -7.20
CA LEU A 318 24.57 12.22 -8.09
C LEU A 318 25.43 13.35 -7.55
N LYS A 319 25.62 13.42 -6.22
CA LYS A 319 26.34 14.53 -5.55
C LYS A 319 27.85 14.60 -5.81
N PRO A 320 28.60 13.50 -6.02
CA PRO A 320 30.01 13.58 -6.37
C PRO A 320 30.26 14.31 -7.70
N ASP A 321 31.45 14.90 -7.85
CA ASP A 321 31.89 15.56 -9.12
C ASP A 321 31.85 14.58 -10.31
N GLU A 322 32.01 13.29 -10.04
CA GLU A 322 31.79 12.17 -10.97
C GLU A 322 30.65 11.30 -10.41
N PRO A 323 29.40 11.46 -10.90
CA PRO A 323 28.27 10.66 -10.45
C PRO A 323 28.50 9.17 -10.66
N ASP A 324 28.12 8.37 -9.67
CA ASP A 324 28.16 6.90 -9.73
C ASP A 324 26.75 6.34 -9.57
N THR A 325 26.11 6.04 -10.69
CA THR A 325 24.75 5.47 -10.78
C THR A 325 24.76 3.96 -11.02
N SER A 326 25.91 3.30 -10.75
CA SER A 326 26.03 1.84 -10.89
C SER A 326 25.06 1.07 -9.98
N ALA A 327 24.71 -0.14 -10.38
CA ALA A 327 23.88 -1.06 -9.60
C ALA A 327 24.46 -1.28 -8.18
N GLU A 328 25.78 -1.35 -8.03
CA GLU A 328 26.43 -1.49 -6.73
C GLU A 328 26.09 -0.31 -5.81
N ASN A 329 26.22 0.92 -6.31
CA ASN A 329 25.94 2.12 -5.53
C ASN A 329 24.44 2.31 -5.27
N LEU A 330 23.57 2.05 -6.26
CA LEU A 330 22.12 2.16 -6.10
C LEU A 330 21.53 1.02 -5.22
N SER A 331 22.24 -0.08 -5.02
CA SER A 331 21.81 -1.17 -4.10
C SER A 331 21.69 -0.72 -2.63
N VAL A 332 22.22 0.47 -2.28
CA VAL A 332 21.96 1.10 -0.98
C VAL A 332 20.47 1.33 -0.76
N TYR A 333 19.69 1.60 -1.82
CA TYR A 333 18.24 1.68 -1.74
C TYR A 333 17.61 0.37 -1.26
N ASP A 334 18.05 -0.78 -1.80
CA ASP A 334 17.57 -2.10 -1.37
C ASP A 334 17.85 -2.34 0.12
N GLN A 335 19.03 -1.94 0.60
CA GLN A 335 19.39 -2.05 2.02
C GLN A 335 18.53 -1.16 2.92
N LEU A 336 18.28 0.11 2.50
CA LEU A 336 17.41 1.04 3.21
C LEU A 336 15.96 0.54 3.21
N TRP A 337 15.50 -0.04 2.10
CA TRP A 337 14.17 -0.62 2.05
C TRP A 337 13.99 -1.72 3.10
N HIS A 338 14.94 -2.66 3.20
CA HIS A 338 14.89 -3.74 4.18
C HIS A 338 15.07 -3.27 5.64
N SER A 339 15.80 -2.18 5.88
CA SER A 339 16.06 -1.70 7.24
C SER A 339 15.05 -0.67 7.74
N GLU A 340 14.56 0.23 6.87
CA GLU A 340 13.79 1.41 7.25
C GLU A 340 12.35 1.39 6.71
N VAL A 341 12.13 0.89 5.47
CA VAL A 341 10.80 0.91 4.84
C VAL A 341 9.97 -0.26 5.32
N ALA A 342 10.48 -1.47 5.17
CA ALA A 342 9.79 -2.70 5.54
C ALA A 342 10.66 -3.64 6.40
N PRO A 343 11.10 -3.19 7.58
CA PRO A 343 11.86 -4.05 8.49
C PRO A 343 11.04 -5.29 8.84
N LYS A 344 11.70 -6.45 8.82
CA LYS A 344 11.06 -7.74 9.13
C LYS A 344 9.90 -8.14 8.19
N HIS A 345 9.88 -7.65 6.95
CA HIS A 345 8.87 -7.96 5.94
C HIS A 345 8.53 -9.46 5.87
N ASN A 346 9.53 -10.33 5.90
CA ASN A 346 9.35 -11.79 5.93
C ASN A 346 8.58 -12.31 7.15
N ALA A 347 8.74 -11.68 8.32
CA ALA A 347 7.96 -12.06 9.50
C ALA A 347 6.49 -11.61 9.35
N ARG A 348 6.26 -10.46 8.73
CA ARG A 348 4.92 -9.98 8.44
C ARG A 348 4.22 -10.86 7.40
N LEU A 349 4.92 -11.31 6.35
CA LEU A 349 4.38 -12.29 5.39
C LEU A 349 3.97 -13.59 6.09
N MET A 350 4.76 -14.08 7.04
CA MET A 350 4.38 -15.25 7.84
C MET A 350 3.13 -14.98 8.70
N MET A 351 3.00 -13.79 9.28
CA MET A 351 1.81 -13.41 10.04
C MET A 351 0.58 -13.31 9.13
N THR A 352 0.73 -12.82 7.92
CA THR A 352 -0.34 -12.76 6.89
C THR A 352 -0.87 -14.17 6.58
N GLU A 353 0.03 -15.13 6.37
CA GLU A 353 -0.35 -16.52 6.16
C GLU A 353 -1.08 -17.12 7.37
N LEU A 354 -0.56 -16.89 8.58
CA LEU A 354 -1.21 -17.35 9.81
C LEU A 354 -2.60 -16.73 9.99
N LEU A 355 -2.75 -15.46 9.67
CA LEU A 355 -3.99 -14.74 9.86
C LEU A 355 -5.03 -15.15 8.80
N TYR A 356 -4.69 -15.04 7.52
CA TYR A 356 -5.68 -15.18 6.44
C TYR A 356 -5.91 -16.63 5.96
N LEU A 357 -5.19 -17.60 6.52
CA LEU A 357 -5.46 -19.02 6.31
C LEU A 357 -6.10 -19.71 7.55
N ALA A 358 -6.18 -19.00 8.68
CA ALA A 358 -6.84 -19.50 9.88
C ALA A 358 -8.37 -19.62 9.64
N PRO A 359 -9.05 -20.62 10.21
CA PRO A 359 -10.52 -20.71 10.10
C PRO A 359 -11.22 -19.63 10.95
N ASN A 360 -12.50 -19.33 10.64
CA ASN A 360 -13.28 -18.29 11.33
C ASN A 360 -13.30 -18.44 12.86
N GLU A 361 -13.38 -19.67 13.37
CA GLU A 361 -13.36 -19.93 14.83
C GLU A 361 -12.04 -19.51 15.48
N ARG A 362 -10.95 -19.45 14.73
CA ARG A 362 -9.65 -18.96 15.22
C ARG A 362 -9.63 -17.45 15.38
N TYR A 363 -10.45 -16.73 14.63
CA TYR A 363 -10.57 -15.27 14.75
C TYR A 363 -11.25 -14.86 16.06
N ASP A 364 -12.27 -15.56 16.52
CA ASP A 364 -12.89 -15.32 17.83
C ASP A 364 -11.87 -15.55 18.96
N GLN A 365 -11.08 -16.62 18.88
CA GLN A 365 -9.99 -16.88 19.84
C GLN A 365 -8.90 -15.79 19.78
N LEU A 366 -8.63 -15.22 18.61
CA LEU A 366 -7.68 -14.13 18.46
C LEU A 366 -8.14 -12.88 19.21
N MET A 367 -9.44 -12.55 19.24
CA MET A 367 -9.94 -11.42 20.03
C MET A 367 -9.66 -11.61 21.52
N ASP A 368 -9.83 -12.80 22.05
CA ASP A 368 -9.48 -13.14 23.44
C ASP A 368 -7.97 -13.07 23.70
N ASP A 369 -7.16 -13.61 22.79
CA ASP A 369 -5.69 -13.55 22.86
C ASP A 369 -5.20 -12.10 22.90
N LEU A 370 -5.76 -11.22 22.05
CA LEU A 370 -5.40 -9.80 22.01
C LEU A 370 -5.77 -9.06 23.30
N ARG A 371 -6.96 -9.33 23.86
CA ARG A 371 -7.38 -8.74 25.14
C ARG A 371 -6.50 -9.18 26.31
N SER A 372 -6.05 -10.43 26.31
CA SER A 372 -5.18 -10.99 27.34
C SER A 372 -3.71 -10.61 27.20
N THR A 373 -3.31 -10.10 26.02
CA THR A 373 -1.92 -9.78 25.70
C THR A 373 -1.58 -8.34 26.08
N GLY A 374 -0.52 -8.15 26.88
CA GLY A 374 -0.07 -6.83 27.30
C GLY A 374 0.43 -5.97 26.11
N GLN A 375 0.22 -4.64 26.21
CA GLN A 375 0.52 -3.66 25.17
C GLN A 375 1.96 -3.74 24.62
N ASP A 376 2.95 -3.99 25.49
CA ASP A 376 4.35 -4.11 25.07
C ASP A 376 4.57 -5.35 24.20
N THR A 377 3.88 -6.46 24.50
CA THR A 377 3.92 -7.67 23.65
C THR A 377 3.25 -7.40 22.30
N LEU A 378 2.10 -6.70 22.28
CA LEU A 378 1.44 -6.30 21.03
C LEU A 378 2.32 -5.39 20.17
N ARG A 379 3.06 -4.46 20.76
CA ARG A 379 4.05 -3.64 20.03
C ARG A 379 5.17 -4.49 19.43
N GLN A 380 5.67 -5.49 20.17
CA GLN A 380 6.68 -6.42 19.67
C GLN A 380 6.15 -7.28 18.53
N ILE A 381 4.89 -7.76 18.62
CA ILE A 381 4.21 -8.50 17.54
C ILE A 381 4.11 -7.64 16.28
N ASN A 382 3.58 -6.42 16.40
CA ASN A 382 3.54 -5.46 15.30
C ASN A 382 4.92 -5.16 14.72
N GLY A 383 5.95 -5.15 15.55
CA GLY A 383 7.34 -5.05 15.11
C GLY A 383 7.90 -6.33 14.49
N GLY A 384 7.11 -7.40 14.34
CA GLY A 384 7.54 -8.68 13.76
C GLY A 384 8.53 -9.48 14.63
N ASP A 385 8.47 -9.32 15.96
CA ASP A 385 9.27 -10.16 16.86
C ASP A 385 8.70 -11.57 16.92
N ARG A 386 9.49 -12.55 16.43
CA ARG A 386 9.06 -13.95 16.31
C ARG A 386 8.71 -14.61 17.65
N ARG A 387 9.35 -14.19 18.76
CA ARG A 387 9.04 -14.73 20.09
C ARG A 387 7.73 -14.19 20.63
N ALA A 388 7.45 -12.94 20.33
CA ALA A 388 6.17 -12.33 20.68
C ALA A 388 5.03 -12.91 19.83
N ILE A 389 5.23 -13.08 18.51
CA ILE A 389 4.28 -13.73 17.60
C ILE A 389 3.94 -15.16 18.09
N ALA A 390 4.95 -15.92 18.52
CA ALA A 390 4.76 -17.28 19.04
C ALA A 390 3.83 -17.35 20.27
N LYS A 391 3.62 -16.25 21.01
CA LYS A 391 2.68 -16.21 22.13
C LYS A 391 1.21 -16.18 21.68
N LEU A 392 0.93 -15.70 20.47
CA LEU A 392 -0.40 -15.73 19.86
C LEU A 392 -0.63 -16.97 18.99
N THR A 393 0.39 -17.83 18.81
CA THR A 393 0.29 -19.02 17.96
C THR A 393 -0.20 -20.21 18.79
N HIS A 394 -1.24 -20.88 18.32
CA HIS A 394 -1.82 -22.07 18.94
C HIS A 394 -1.35 -23.34 18.20
N LEU A 395 -1.56 -24.51 18.81
CA LEU A 395 -1.23 -25.78 18.16
C LEU A 395 -2.04 -26.01 16.88
N SER A 396 -3.25 -25.46 16.80
CA SER A 396 -4.11 -25.44 15.59
C SER A 396 -3.49 -24.72 14.41
N ASP A 397 -2.58 -23.78 14.64
CA ASP A 397 -1.93 -22.98 13.60
C ASP A 397 -0.71 -23.69 12.98
N MET A 398 -0.25 -24.79 13.60
CA MET A 398 0.95 -25.54 13.16
C MET A 398 0.86 -26.06 11.72
N PRO A 399 -0.31 -26.56 11.20
CA PRO A 399 -0.40 -26.96 9.80
C PRO A 399 -0.12 -25.84 8.82
N ILE A 400 -0.59 -24.61 9.13
CA ILE A 400 -0.36 -23.41 8.30
C ILE A 400 1.13 -23.07 8.28
N LEU A 401 1.78 -23.09 9.44
CA LEU A 401 3.23 -22.83 9.54
C LEU A 401 4.06 -23.85 8.76
N VAL A 402 3.69 -25.13 8.83
CA VAL A 402 4.39 -26.21 8.11
C VAL A 402 4.22 -26.02 6.60
N GLU A 403 3.02 -25.69 6.13
CA GLU A 403 2.78 -25.45 4.72
C GLU A 403 3.50 -24.18 4.21
N TYR A 404 3.50 -23.11 5.00
CA TYR A 404 4.28 -21.90 4.70
C TYR A 404 5.77 -22.20 4.56
N ALA A 405 6.32 -22.99 5.51
CA ALA A 405 7.72 -23.39 5.47
C ALA A 405 8.04 -24.24 4.24
N ARG A 406 7.15 -25.18 3.87
CA ARG A 406 7.32 -26.01 2.66
C ARG A 406 7.34 -25.16 1.39
N ARG A 407 6.39 -24.24 1.22
CA ARG A 407 6.34 -23.34 0.06
C ARG A 407 7.59 -22.46 -0.07
N ARG A 408 8.20 -22.08 1.05
CA ARG A 408 9.41 -21.25 1.06
C ARG A 408 10.71 -22.02 0.82
N LEU A 409 10.72 -23.30 1.09
CA LEU A 409 11.91 -24.16 0.95
C LEU A 409 11.89 -24.98 -0.34
N ASP A 410 10.87 -24.81 -1.19
CA ASP A 410 10.61 -25.61 -2.39
C ASP A 410 10.63 -27.13 -2.12
N ILE A 411 10.11 -27.57 -0.95
CA ILE A 411 10.06 -28.97 -0.52
C ILE A 411 8.64 -29.52 -0.60
#